data_efd42cdca6cf4de3307104015b68e168
#
_entry.id   efd42cdca6cf4de3307104015b68e168
#
_cell.length_a   1.000
_cell.length_b   1.000
_cell.length_c   1.000
_cell.angle_alpha   90.00
_cell.angle_beta   90.00
_cell.angle_gamma   90.00
#
_symmetry.space_group_name_H-M   'P 1'
#
loop_
_entity.id
_entity.type
_entity.pdbx_description
1 polymer ?
#
loop_
_entity_poly.entity_id
_entity_poly.type
_entity_poly.pdbx_seq_one_letter_code
_entity_poly.pdbx_strand_id
1 'polypeptide(L)'
;MWLLLSLAAALFQVLRNTTMKRLGHALDEYINVWGRFTFLLPFAFVASVLSGWPELKPGFFGWCVAFGVCQTLSTLALSKALKLSQISLVTALWKVSLLILLGLGVLIGERPSVLGVTGVVLSALGVYPLHVRSAHISLWEPLRVLFTDRGQRYTLLAALLYAPSVITIKKAILASNTAVGTFGTYLTASLMVTPLVLTTSARHFAAVPRYWKEFVALGLFAALTTLSQGKAYTLTLSSYVEAVKQVEILYAMAIGVVAFGEGQRVRESALGAVVMLLGVVLLALAT
;
A
#
# COMPACT_ATOMS: atom_id res chain seq x y z
N MET A 1 -8.63 -15.88 -10.57
CA MET A 1 -9.25 -14.53 -10.58
C MET A 1 -8.59 -13.58 -9.58
N TRP A 2 -8.42 -13.95 -8.31
CA TRP A 2 -7.79 -13.11 -7.29
C TRP A 2 -6.37 -12.64 -7.67
N LEU A 3 -5.57 -13.50 -8.30
CA LEU A 3 -4.22 -13.19 -8.76
C LEU A 3 -4.21 -12.05 -9.80
N LEU A 4 -5.09 -12.13 -10.80
CA LEU A 4 -5.24 -11.06 -11.82
C LEU A 4 -5.65 -9.73 -11.20
N LEU A 5 -6.56 -9.75 -10.23
CA LEU A 5 -6.98 -8.56 -9.50
C LEU A 5 -5.83 -7.97 -8.66
N SER A 6 -5.00 -8.82 -8.06
CA SER A 6 -3.82 -8.40 -7.29
C SER A 6 -2.74 -7.79 -8.20
N LEU A 7 -2.52 -8.37 -9.37
CA LEU A 7 -1.59 -7.83 -10.39
C LEU A 7 -2.09 -6.50 -10.96
N ALA A 8 -3.40 -6.39 -11.24
CA ALA A 8 -4.01 -5.14 -11.67
C ALA A 8 -3.89 -4.06 -10.55
N ALA A 9 -4.13 -4.42 -9.29
CA ALA A 9 -3.92 -3.53 -8.17
C ALA A 9 -2.47 -3.05 -8.06
N ALA A 10 -1.49 -3.93 -8.30
CA ALA A 10 -0.07 -3.58 -8.33
C ALA A 10 0.25 -2.58 -9.43
N LEU A 11 -0.29 -2.77 -10.64
CA LEU A 11 -0.11 -1.84 -11.76
C LEU A 11 -0.69 -0.45 -11.45
N PHE A 12 -1.94 -0.39 -11.00
CA PHE A 12 -2.58 0.87 -10.62
C PHE A 12 -1.86 1.54 -9.44
N GLN A 13 -1.28 0.77 -8.53
CA GLN A 13 -0.47 1.28 -7.42
C GLN A 13 0.79 1.99 -7.94
N VAL A 14 1.46 1.47 -8.95
CA VAL A 14 2.60 2.14 -9.60
C VAL A 14 2.18 3.46 -10.23
N LEU A 15 1.08 3.48 -10.98
CA LEU A 15 0.55 4.70 -11.60
C LEU A 15 0.18 5.75 -10.54
N ARG A 16 -0.47 5.34 -9.46
CA ARG A 16 -0.76 6.19 -8.30
C ARG A 16 0.52 6.75 -7.67
N ASN A 17 1.51 5.91 -7.41
CA ASN A 17 2.76 6.31 -6.78
C ASN A 17 3.55 7.26 -7.68
N THR A 18 3.53 7.06 -9.00
CA THR A 18 4.13 7.96 -9.99
C THR A 18 3.45 9.32 -9.98
N THR A 19 2.12 9.35 -9.90
CA THR A 19 1.34 10.61 -9.80
C THR A 19 1.66 11.33 -8.49
N MET A 20 1.71 10.62 -7.36
CA MET A 20 2.12 11.19 -6.06
C MET A 20 3.53 11.79 -6.12
N LYS A 21 4.48 11.11 -6.78
CA LYS A 21 5.84 11.62 -6.95
C LYS A 21 5.86 12.93 -7.74
N ARG A 22 5.09 13.03 -8.81
CA ARG A 22 4.97 14.28 -9.60
C ARG A 22 4.40 15.43 -8.75
N LEU A 23 3.33 15.19 -8.01
CA LEU A 23 2.75 16.17 -7.09
C LEU A 23 3.72 16.56 -5.97
N GLY A 24 4.53 15.63 -5.47
CA GLY A 24 5.51 15.86 -4.42
C GLY A 24 6.64 16.83 -4.76
N HIS A 25 6.87 17.13 -6.05
CA HIS A 25 7.78 18.18 -6.48
C HIS A 25 7.24 19.61 -6.26
N ALA A 26 5.91 19.75 -6.15
CA ALA A 26 5.25 21.05 -6.03
C ALA A 26 4.51 21.23 -4.71
N LEU A 27 4.13 20.14 -4.07
CA LEU A 27 3.28 20.11 -2.87
C LEU A 27 3.96 19.27 -1.78
N ASP A 28 3.60 19.50 -0.52
CA ASP A 28 4.10 18.67 0.57
C ASP A 28 3.41 17.30 0.64
N GLU A 29 3.99 16.42 1.44
CA GLU A 29 3.49 15.05 1.57
C GLU A 29 2.11 14.97 2.25
N TYR A 30 1.77 15.91 3.14
CA TYR A 30 0.49 15.88 3.85
C TYR A 30 -0.67 16.16 2.91
N ILE A 31 -0.54 17.16 2.03
CA ILE A 31 -1.54 17.45 1.00
C ILE A 31 -1.65 16.31 -0.03
N ASN A 32 -0.53 15.64 -0.34
CA ASN A 32 -0.52 14.47 -1.21
C ASN A 32 -1.30 13.29 -0.60
N VAL A 33 -1.11 13.03 0.69
CA VAL A 33 -1.83 11.97 1.42
C VAL A 33 -3.31 12.30 1.50
N TRP A 34 -3.65 13.54 1.83
CA TRP A 34 -5.02 14.03 1.84
C TRP A 34 -5.67 13.90 0.45
N GLY A 35 -4.99 14.34 -0.59
CA GLY A 35 -5.47 14.23 -1.97
C GLY A 35 -5.72 12.78 -2.38
N ARG A 36 -4.82 11.86 -2.03
CA ARG A 36 -4.99 10.43 -2.29
C ARG A 36 -6.25 9.86 -1.63
N PHE A 37 -6.55 10.24 -0.39
CA PHE A 37 -7.73 9.72 0.32
C PHE A 37 -9.02 10.40 -0.15
N THR A 38 -8.98 11.71 -0.35
CA THR A 38 -10.16 12.52 -0.67
C THR A 38 -10.58 12.37 -2.12
N PHE A 39 -9.65 12.42 -3.08
CA PHE A 39 -9.99 12.31 -4.50
C PHE A 39 -10.31 10.87 -4.94
N LEU A 40 -10.03 9.87 -4.11
CA LEU A 40 -10.54 8.51 -4.30
C LEU A 40 -12.06 8.44 -4.07
N LEU A 41 -12.61 9.25 -3.16
CA LEU A 41 -14.00 9.15 -2.72
C LEU A 41 -15.04 9.27 -3.83
N PRO A 42 -14.95 10.21 -4.80
CA PRO A 42 -15.92 10.28 -5.90
C PRO A 42 -16.00 8.98 -6.70
N PHE A 43 -14.85 8.36 -7.00
CA PHE A 43 -14.80 7.11 -7.75
C PHE A 43 -15.34 5.92 -6.96
N ALA A 44 -14.99 5.84 -5.66
CA ALA A 44 -15.53 4.79 -4.77
C ALA A 44 -17.03 4.98 -4.54
N PHE A 45 -17.52 6.22 -4.46
CA PHE A 45 -18.95 6.51 -4.35
C PHE A 45 -19.71 6.06 -5.60
N VAL A 46 -19.23 6.43 -6.80
CA VAL A 46 -19.83 5.98 -8.06
C VAL A 46 -19.84 4.45 -8.13
N ALA A 47 -18.73 3.79 -7.78
CA ALA A 47 -18.69 2.33 -7.72
C ALA A 47 -19.69 1.75 -6.71
N SER A 48 -19.92 2.42 -5.57
CA SER A 48 -20.91 2.02 -4.57
C SER A 48 -22.35 2.14 -5.09
N VAL A 49 -22.66 3.21 -5.80
CA VAL A 49 -23.98 3.39 -6.44
C VAL A 49 -24.22 2.32 -7.51
N LEU A 50 -23.22 2.06 -8.35
CA LEU A 50 -23.32 1.05 -9.42
C LEU A 50 -23.41 -0.39 -8.89
N SER A 51 -22.74 -0.70 -7.78
CA SER A 51 -22.80 -2.04 -7.17
C SER A 51 -24.02 -2.27 -6.27
N GLY A 52 -24.80 -1.23 -6.01
CA GLY A 52 -25.89 -1.23 -5.05
C GLY A 52 -25.38 -1.13 -3.60
N TRP A 53 -26.21 -0.56 -2.73
CA TRP A 53 -25.94 -0.47 -1.29
C TRP A 53 -26.45 -1.73 -0.61
N PRO A 54 -25.55 -2.58 -0.08
CA PRO A 54 -25.96 -3.78 0.63
C PRO A 54 -26.46 -3.44 2.03
N GLU A 55 -27.15 -4.36 2.67
CA GLU A 55 -27.38 -4.33 4.09
C GLU A 55 -26.03 -4.39 4.83
N LEU A 56 -25.81 -3.42 5.73
CA LEU A 56 -24.56 -3.32 6.47
C LEU A 56 -24.59 -4.28 7.67
N LYS A 57 -23.62 -5.18 7.73
CA LYS A 57 -23.48 -6.11 8.85
C LYS A 57 -22.97 -5.36 10.10
N PRO A 58 -23.27 -5.87 11.31
CA PRO A 58 -22.78 -5.32 12.55
C PRO A 58 -21.25 -5.13 12.54
N GLY A 59 -20.78 -4.00 13.09
CA GLY A 59 -19.36 -3.65 13.16
C GLY A 59 -18.80 -2.91 11.93
N PHE A 60 -19.56 -2.73 10.84
CA PHE A 60 -19.10 -2.03 9.63
C PHE A 60 -18.46 -0.68 9.95
N PHE A 61 -19.16 0.19 10.68
CA PHE A 61 -18.66 1.51 11.02
C PHE A 61 -17.41 1.46 11.92
N GLY A 62 -17.36 0.49 12.86
CA GLY A 62 -16.20 0.27 13.70
C GLY A 62 -14.96 -0.11 12.88
N TRP A 63 -15.10 -0.97 11.86
CA TRP A 63 -14.01 -1.32 10.94
C TRP A 63 -13.57 -0.13 10.08
N CYS A 64 -14.51 0.71 9.63
CA CYS A 64 -14.18 1.94 8.89
C CYS A 64 -13.36 2.92 9.74
N VAL A 65 -13.78 3.14 11.00
CA VAL A 65 -13.05 4.01 11.93
C VAL A 65 -11.68 3.44 12.26
N ALA A 66 -11.59 2.15 12.57
CA ALA A 66 -10.33 1.48 12.85
C ALA A 66 -9.35 1.56 11.67
N PHE A 67 -9.85 1.37 10.44
CA PHE A 67 -9.06 1.61 9.23
C PHE A 67 -8.57 3.06 9.16
N GLY A 68 -9.47 4.02 9.33
CA GLY A 68 -9.13 5.45 9.27
C GLY A 68 -8.00 5.81 10.23
N VAL A 69 -8.08 5.34 11.48
CA VAL A 69 -7.02 5.55 12.49
C VAL A 69 -5.72 4.89 12.07
N CYS A 70 -5.75 3.57 11.83
CA CYS A 70 -4.54 2.80 11.51
C CYS A 70 -3.88 3.31 10.22
N GLN A 71 -4.66 3.54 9.17
CA GLN A 71 -4.14 3.98 7.87
C GLN A 71 -3.57 5.40 7.92
N THR A 72 -4.24 6.32 8.61
CA THR A 72 -3.76 7.70 8.74
C THR A 72 -2.46 7.73 9.55
N LEU A 73 -2.42 7.09 10.70
CA LEU A 73 -1.22 7.06 11.54
C LEU A 73 -0.06 6.32 10.85
N SER A 74 -0.33 5.19 10.18
CA SER A 74 0.67 4.47 9.39
C SER A 74 1.27 5.36 8.31
N THR A 75 0.42 6.06 7.54
CA THR A 75 0.89 6.92 6.43
C THR A 75 1.69 8.12 6.95
N LEU A 76 1.28 8.73 8.05
CA LEU A 76 2.01 9.81 8.70
C LEU A 76 3.38 9.35 9.25
N ALA A 77 3.40 8.20 9.89
CA ALA A 77 4.64 7.60 10.38
C ALA A 77 5.60 7.29 9.22
N LEU A 78 5.09 6.73 8.11
CA LEU A 78 5.89 6.46 6.91
C LEU A 78 6.42 7.74 6.27
N SER A 79 5.59 8.79 6.15
CA SER A 79 6.01 10.09 5.63
C SER A 79 7.14 10.69 6.47
N LYS A 80 7.03 10.56 7.79
CA LYS A 80 8.07 11.03 8.73
C LYS A 80 9.35 10.18 8.64
N ALA A 81 9.21 8.87 8.45
CA ALA A 81 10.34 7.97 8.21
C ALA A 81 11.14 8.37 6.95
N LEU A 82 10.44 8.64 5.85
CA LEU A 82 11.05 9.04 4.58
C LEU A 82 11.77 10.39 4.63
N LYS A 83 11.38 11.28 5.55
CA LYS A 83 12.10 12.54 5.81
C LYS A 83 13.36 12.37 6.65
N LEU A 84 13.37 11.40 7.56
CA LEU A 84 14.40 11.25 8.58
C LEU A 84 15.45 10.21 8.21
N SER A 85 15.18 9.32 7.26
CA SER A 85 16.05 8.21 6.90
C SER A 85 16.14 8.02 5.39
N GLN A 86 17.15 7.27 4.93
CA GLN A 86 17.33 6.95 3.51
C GLN A 86 16.13 6.10 3.00
N ILE A 87 15.63 6.46 1.83
CA ILE A 87 14.46 5.80 1.21
C ILE A 87 14.67 4.29 1.08
N SER A 88 15.87 3.85 0.72
CA SER A 88 16.21 2.42 0.59
C SER A 88 16.10 1.64 1.90
N LEU A 89 16.54 2.25 3.03
CA LEU A 89 16.40 1.65 4.36
C LEU A 89 14.93 1.59 4.78
N VAL A 90 14.17 2.67 4.56
CA VAL A 90 12.73 2.73 4.88
C VAL A 90 11.96 1.69 4.07
N THR A 91 12.18 1.62 2.77
CA THR A 91 11.45 0.68 1.89
C THR A 91 11.82 -0.77 2.16
N ALA A 92 13.07 -1.07 2.51
CA ALA A 92 13.48 -2.42 2.90
C ALA A 92 12.81 -2.87 4.21
N LEU A 93 12.86 -2.04 5.27
CA LEU A 93 12.23 -2.36 6.56
C LEU A 93 10.70 -2.39 6.47
N TRP A 94 10.10 -1.56 5.62
CA TRP A 94 8.66 -1.55 5.37
C TRP A 94 8.10 -2.93 5.01
N LYS A 95 8.90 -3.80 4.36
CA LYS A 95 8.48 -5.15 3.96
C LYS A 95 8.18 -6.09 5.13
N VAL A 96 8.65 -5.75 6.32
CA VAL A 96 8.27 -6.44 7.57
C VAL A 96 6.75 -6.36 7.80
N SER A 97 6.06 -5.32 7.28
CA SER A 97 4.60 -5.21 7.35
C SER A 97 3.86 -6.43 6.77
N LEU A 98 4.44 -7.06 5.75
CA LEU A 98 3.86 -8.26 5.13
C LEU A 98 3.91 -9.47 6.08
N LEU A 99 5.02 -9.62 6.81
CA LEU A 99 5.17 -10.69 7.80
C LEU A 99 4.27 -10.44 9.02
N ILE A 100 4.15 -9.19 9.45
CA ILE A 100 3.23 -8.79 10.53
C ILE A 100 1.78 -9.09 10.09
N LEU A 101 1.43 -8.76 8.85
CA LEU A 101 0.10 -9.04 8.31
C LEU A 101 -0.20 -10.55 8.26
N LEU A 102 0.78 -11.36 7.87
CA LEU A 102 0.65 -12.82 7.87
C LEU A 102 0.36 -13.33 9.29
N GLY A 103 1.13 -12.89 10.28
CA GLY A 103 0.94 -13.26 11.69
C GLY A 103 -0.40 -12.81 12.25
N LEU A 104 -0.79 -11.55 12.03
CA LEU A 104 -2.08 -11.02 12.45
C LEU A 104 -3.25 -11.72 11.74
N GLY A 105 -3.09 -12.09 10.47
CA GLY A 105 -4.07 -12.86 9.72
C GLY A 105 -4.40 -14.18 10.42
N VAL A 106 -3.38 -14.91 10.86
CA VAL A 106 -3.57 -16.16 11.62
C VAL A 106 -4.33 -15.91 12.93
N LEU A 107 -4.01 -14.85 13.66
CA LEU A 107 -4.69 -14.50 14.91
C LEU A 107 -6.18 -14.19 14.73
N ILE A 108 -6.59 -13.70 13.56
CA ILE A 108 -8.00 -13.40 13.24
C ILE A 108 -8.71 -14.55 12.51
N GLY A 109 -8.08 -15.72 12.42
CA GLY A 109 -8.66 -16.94 11.86
C GLY A 109 -8.37 -17.19 10.37
N GLU A 110 -7.49 -16.41 9.73
CA GLU A 110 -6.96 -16.77 8.42
C GLU A 110 -6.06 -18.01 8.56
N ARG A 111 -6.23 -19.00 7.70
CA ARG A 111 -5.46 -20.26 7.74
C ARG A 111 -4.61 -20.40 6.48
N PRO A 112 -3.44 -19.77 6.43
CA PRO A 112 -2.56 -19.94 5.29
C PRO A 112 -2.02 -21.37 5.23
N SER A 113 -1.93 -21.95 4.02
CA SER A 113 -1.24 -23.23 3.83
C SER A 113 0.28 -23.04 3.99
N VAL A 114 1.01 -24.13 4.25
CA VAL A 114 2.47 -24.09 4.34
C VAL A 114 3.08 -23.51 3.05
N LEU A 115 2.55 -23.92 1.89
CA LEU A 115 2.98 -23.40 0.60
C LEU A 115 2.71 -21.89 0.48
N GLY A 116 1.57 -21.42 0.98
CA GLY A 116 1.22 -20.01 1.00
C GLY A 116 2.11 -19.18 1.93
N VAL A 117 2.41 -19.69 3.13
CA VAL A 117 3.38 -19.04 4.04
C VAL A 117 4.74 -18.90 3.36
N THR A 118 5.23 -19.99 2.74
CA THR A 118 6.50 -19.98 2.00
C THR A 118 6.46 -18.95 0.86
N GLY A 119 5.37 -18.87 0.11
CA GLY A 119 5.18 -17.89 -0.96
C GLY A 119 5.22 -16.44 -0.45
N VAL A 120 4.54 -16.13 0.67
CA VAL A 120 4.58 -14.80 1.29
C VAL A 120 6.00 -14.45 1.74
N VAL A 121 6.68 -15.37 2.42
CA VAL A 121 8.05 -15.16 2.92
C VAL A 121 9.02 -14.96 1.76
N LEU A 122 8.95 -15.78 0.72
CA LEU A 122 9.80 -15.61 -0.47
C LEU A 122 9.53 -14.31 -1.21
N SER A 123 8.26 -13.89 -1.32
CA SER A 123 7.93 -12.59 -1.89
C SER A 123 8.56 -11.44 -1.09
N ALA A 124 8.49 -11.48 0.24
CA ALA A 124 9.11 -10.47 1.10
C ALA A 124 10.64 -10.50 1.00
N LEU A 125 11.24 -11.70 1.05
CA LEU A 125 12.70 -11.88 0.93
C LEU A 125 13.24 -11.47 -0.44
N GLY A 126 12.49 -11.73 -1.53
CA GLY A 126 12.87 -11.30 -2.87
C GLY A 126 12.90 -9.78 -3.03
N VAL A 127 11.96 -9.09 -2.42
CA VAL A 127 11.89 -7.61 -2.49
C VAL A 127 12.95 -6.93 -1.63
N TYR A 128 13.31 -7.51 -0.49
CA TYR A 128 14.28 -6.93 0.44
C TYR A 128 15.65 -6.62 -0.21
N PRO A 129 16.32 -7.58 -0.89
CA PRO A 129 17.60 -7.31 -1.56
C PRO A 129 17.51 -6.29 -2.69
N LEU A 130 16.35 -6.18 -3.37
CA LEU A 130 16.16 -5.21 -4.45
C LEU A 130 16.40 -3.77 -3.96
N HIS A 131 15.95 -3.45 -2.74
CA HIS A 131 16.11 -2.13 -2.15
C HIS A 131 17.50 -1.91 -1.54
N VAL A 132 18.06 -2.95 -0.91
CA VAL A 132 19.35 -2.87 -0.20
C VAL A 132 20.52 -2.83 -1.18
N ARG A 133 20.52 -3.68 -2.21
CA ARG A 133 21.59 -3.74 -3.23
C ARG A 133 21.60 -2.48 -4.11
N SER A 134 20.44 -2.00 -4.54
CA SER A 134 20.36 -0.78 -5.35
C SER A 134 20.88 0.46 -4.62
N ALA A 135 20.94 0.43 -3.29
CA ALA A 135 21.48 1.51 -2.47
C ALA A 135 22.92 1.28 -2.02
N HIS A 136 23.56 0.19 -2.44
CA HIS A 136 24.92 -0.21 -2.01
C HIS A 136 25.10 -0.30 -0.48
N ILE A 137 24.04 -0.68 0.25
CA ILE A 137 24.04 -0.86 1.70
C ILE A 137 24.10 -2.35 2.08
N SER A 138 24.53 -2.64 3.29
CA SER A 138 24.56 -4.02 3.82
C SER A 138 23.13 -4.55 4.00
N LEU A 139 22.93 -5.85 3.75
CA LEU A 139 21.67 -6.55 3.98
C LEU A 139 21.19 -6.44 5.44
N TRP A 140 22.09 -6.29 6.38
CA TRP A 140 21.78 -6.17 7.82
C TRP A 140 21.59 -4.72 8.28
N GLU A 141 21.96 -3.75 7.45
CA GLU A 141 21.91 -2.33 7.80
C GLU A 141 20.53 -1.86 8.26
N PRO A 142 19.41 -2.18 7.59
CA PRO A 142 18.09 -1.74 8.04
C PRO A 142 17.73 -2.23 9.45
N LEU A 143 18.18 -3.43 9.82
CA LEU A 143 17.96 -3.99 11.16
C LEU A 143 18.93 -3.42 12.19
N ARG A 144 20.22 -3.22 11.79
CA ARG A 144 21.25 -2.68 12.67
C ARG A 144 20.91 -1.26 13.10
N VAL A 145 20.45 -0.42 12.17
CA VAL A 145 20.13 0.99 12.47
C VAL A 145 18.73 1.17 13.07
N LEU A 146 17.93 0.11 13.22
CA LEU A 146 16.56 0.19 13.74
C LEU A 146 16.50 0.90 15.11
N PHE A 147 17.49 0.67 15.97
CA PHE A 147 17.52 1.24 17.31
C PHE A 147 18.21 2.60 17.38
N THR A 148 19.04 2.95 16.41
CA THR A 148 19.82 4.18 16.39
C THR A 148 19.18 5.28 15.52
N ASP A 149 18.56 4.90 14.39
CA ASP A 149 17.92 5.83 13.46
C ASP A 149 16.44 6.05 13.82
N ARG A 150 16.08 7.31 14.03
CA ARG A 150 14.69 7.72 14.31
C ARG A 150 13.75 7.40 13.13
N GLY A 151 14.21 7.53 11.88
CA GLY A 151 13.42 7.20 10.69
C GLY A 151 13.07 5.71 10.64
N GLN A 152 13.99 4.81 11.02
CA GLN A 152 13.72 3.38 11.06
C GLN A 152 12.68 3.00 12.14
N ARG A 153 12.69 3.68 13.28
CA ARG A 153 11.64 3.51 14.32
C ARG A 153 10.27 3.93 13.80
N TYR A 154 10.18 5.03 13.05
CA TYR A 154 8.93 5.44 12.39
C TYR A 154 8.51 4.46 11.28
N THR A 155 9.46 3.86 10.56
CA THR A 155 9.18 2.82 9.57
C THR A 155 8.55 1.58 10.22
N LEU A 156 9.12 1.12 11.33
CA LEU A 156 8.56 -0.02 12.06
C LEU A 156 7.16 0.30 12.60
N LEU A 157 6.97 1.48 13.19
CA LEU A 157 5.64 1.93 13.65
C LEU A 157 4.64 1.96 12.49
N ALA A 158 5.04 2.48 11.34
CA ALA A 158 4.21 2.51 10.15
C ALA A 158 3.83 1.09 9.70
N ALA A 159 4.77 0.15 9.67
CA ALA A 159 4.54 -1.24 9.31
C ALA A 159 3.59 -1.96 10.30
N LEU A 160 3.75 -1.70 11.60
CA LEU A 160 2.89 -2.22 12.66
C LEU A 160 1.44 -1.71 12.56
N LEU A 161 1.24 -0.48 12.12
CA LEU A 161 -0.09 0.12 11.92
C LEU A 161 -0.71 -0.24 10.57
N TYR A 162 0.11 -0.47 9.54
CA TYR A 162 -0.36 -0.85 8.22
C TYR A 162 -1.02 -2.24 8.22
N ALA A 163 -0.44 -3.22 8.86
CA ALA A 163 -0.99 -4.57 8.87
C ALA A 163 -2.43 -4.64 9.45
N PRO A 164 -2.76 -4.01 10.61
CA PRO A 164 -4.12 -3.88 11.08
C PRO A 164 -5.02 -3.10 10.10
N SER A 165 -4.51 -2.08 9.39
CA SER A 165 -5.34 -1.34 8.42
C SER A 165 -5.80 -2.24 7.27
N VAL A 166 -4.95 -3.14 6.79
CA VAL A 166 -5.32 -4.14 5.77
C VAL A 166 -6.40 -5.09 6.28
N ILE A 167 -6.32 -5.52 7.52
CA ILE A 167 -7.33 -6.39 8.14
C ILE A 167 -8.66 -5.65 8.28
N THR A 168 -8.63 -4.41 8.75
CA THR A 168 -9.85 -3.63 9.01
C THR A 168 -10.58 -3.27 7.71
N ILE A 169 -9.86 -2.92 6.62
CA ILE A 169 -10.52 -2.72 5.32
C ILE A 169 -11.14 -4.01 4.80
N LYS A 170 -10.45 -5.16 4.93
CA LYS A 170 -11.04 -6.46 4.56
C LYS A 170 -12.30 -6.75 5.35
N LYS A 171 -12.31 -6.53 6.67
CA LYS A 171 -13.49 -6.71 7.52
C LYS A 171 -14.63 -5.76 7.13
N ALA A 172 -14.36 -4.50 6.82
CA ALA A 172 -15.35 -3.54 6.33
C ALA A 172 -15.96 -4.00 4.98
N ILE A 173 -15.13 -4.51 4.06
CA ILE A 173 -15.58 -5.07 2.77
C ILE A 173 -16.48 -6.29 2.99
N LEU A 174 -16.12 -7.20 3.88
CA LEU A 174 -16.91 -8.39 4.21
C LEU A 174 -18.20 -8.07 4.99
N ALA A 175 -18.23 -6.94 5.67
CA ALA A 175 -19.41 -6.41 6.36
C ALA A 175 -20.36 -5.60 5.45
N SER A 176 -19.98 -5.39 4.19
CA SER A 176 -20.75 -4.67 3.18
C SER A 176 -20.53 -5.30 1.78
N ASN A 177 -19.96 -4.55 0.88
CA ASN A 177 -19.36 -5.02 -0.38
C ASN A 177 -18.05 -4.26 -0.66
N THR A 178 -17.34 -4.63 -1.73
CA THR A 178 -16.04 -4.04 -2.07
C THR A 178 -16.11 -2.52 -2.24
N ALA A 179 -17.13 -2.00 -2.91
CA ALA A 179 -17.25 -0.58 -3.20
C ALA A 179 -17.61 0.23 -1.96
N VAL A 180 -18.66 -0.18 -1.24
CA VAL A 180 -19.14 0.50 -0.03
C VAL A 180 -18.10 0.40 1.10
N GLY A 181 -17.45 -0.76 1.26
CA GLY A 181 -16.35 -0.92 2.21
C GLY A 181 -15.15 -0.02 1.89
N THR A 182 -14.78 0.11 0.60
CA THR A 182 -13.75 1.05 0.17
C THR A 182 -14.17 2.49 0.44
N PHE A 183 -15.37 2.88 0.06
CA PHE A 183 -15.88 4.24 0.28
C PHE A 183 -15.89 4.60 1.76
N GLY A 184 -16.50 3.77 2.62
CA GLY A 184 -16.61 4.03 4.06
C GLY A 184 -15.25 4.13 4.76
N THR A 185 -14.32 3.24 4.44
CA THR A 185 -12.97 3.23 5.03
C THR A 185 -12.15 4.46 4.62
N TYR A 186 -12.17 4.84 3.34
CA TYR A 186 -11.43 6.01 2.88
C TYR A 186 -12.11 7.33 3.22
N LEU A 187 -13.44 7.35 3.41
CA LEU A 187 -14.14 8.50 3.96
C LEU A 187 -13.64 8.80 5.38
N THR A 188 -13.57 7.79 6.25
CA THR A 188 -13.04 7.98 7.60
C THR A 188 -11.57 8.39 7.60
N ALA A 189 -10.72 7.79 6.75
CA ALA A 189 -9.32 8.18 6.63
C ALA A 189 -9.17 9.64 6.12
N SER A 190 -9.99 10.05 5.14
CA SER A 190 -10.01 11.42 4.63
C SER A 190 -10.43 12.42 5.71
N LEU A 191 -11.51 12.11 6.46
CA LEU A 191 -11.97 12.94 7.56
C LEU A 191 -10.94 13.08 8.67
N MET A 192 -10.20 12.02 8.98
CA MET A 192 -9.16 12.03 10.02
C MET A 192 -7.91 12.79 9.63
N VAL A 193 -7.49 12.72 8.36
CA VAL A 193 -6.29 13.43 7.90
C VAL A 193 -6.55 14.91 7.63
N THR A 194 -7.78 15.30 7.30
CA THR A 194 -8.15 16.69 6.93
C THR A 194 -7.80 17.71 8.00
N PRO A 195 -8.16 17.56 9.31
CA PRO A 195 -7.79 18.52 10.34
C PRO A 195 -6.27 18.71 10.45
N LEU A 196 -5.51 17.64 10.32
CA LEU A 196 -4.05 17.72 10.36
C LEU A 196 -3.49 18.54 9.19
N VAL A 197 -4.01 18.29 7.98
CA VAL A 197 -3.56 19.03 6.79
C VAL A 197 -3.97 20.51 6.87
N LEU A 198 -5.15 20.82 7.41
CA LEU A 198 -5.58 22.19 7.64
C LEU A 198 -4.67 22.95 8.63
N THR A 199 -4.09 22.26 9.60
CA THR A 199 -3.19 22.88 10.58
C THR A 199 -1.73 22.96 10.11
N THR A 200 -1.25 21.96 9.34
CA THR A 200 0.16 21.85 8.95
C THR A 200 0.46 22.37 7.55
N SER A 201 -0.50 22.24 6.62
CA SER A 201 -0.29 22.44 5.18
C SER A 201 -1.37 23.27 4.50
N ALA A 202 -2.11 24.08 5.27
CA ALA A 202 -3.25 24.89 4.80
C ALA A 202 -2.93 25.71 3.54
N ARG A 203 -1.72 26.26 3.45
CA ARG A 203 -1.26 27.06 2.30
C ARG A 203 -1.30 26.29 0.97
N HIS A 204 -1.12 24.96 1.00
CA HIS A 204 -1.11 24.14 -0.20
C HIS A 204 -2.50 23.86 -0.76
N PHE A 205 -3.59 24.09 0.01
CA PHE A 205 -4.94 23.99 -0.52
C PHE A 205 -5.20 24.98 -1.66
N ALA A 206 -4.61 26.18 -1.61
CA ALA A 206 -4.69 27.17 -2.68
C ALA A 206 -4.11 26.67 -4.02
N ALA A 207 -3.20 25.69 -3.98
CA ALA A 207 -2.58 25.10 -5.16
C ALA A 207 -3.39 23.91 -5.74
N VAL A 208 -4.32 23.32 -4.98
CA VAL A 208 -5.14 22.16 -5.43
C VAL A 208 -5.86 22.42 -6.75
N PRO A 209 -6.52 23.59 -6.98
CA PRO A 209 -7.15 23.89 -8.26
C PRO A 209 -6.17 23.90 -9.44
N ARG A 210 -4.91 24.30 -9.22
CA ARG A 210 -3.88 24.32 -10.27
C ARG A 210 -3.47 22.90 -10.69
N TYR A 211 -3.48 21.94 -9.77
CA TYR A 211 -3.08 20.55 -9.96
C TYR A 211 -4.29 19.59 -9.99
N TRP A 212 -5.48 20.08 -10.32
CA TRP A 212 -6.72 19.29 -10.24
C TRP A 212 -6.67 18.00 -11.07
N LYS A 213 -6.03 18.06 -12.28
CA LYS A 213 -5.90 16.89 -13.17
C LYS A 213 -5.08 15.78 -12.53
N GLU A 214 -3.98 16.15 -11.89
CA GLU A 214 -3.09 15.23 -11.17
C GLU A 214 -3.80 14.64 -9.95
N PHE A 215 -4.59 15.44 -9.21
CA PHE A 215 -5.38 14.94 -8.09
C PHE A 215 -6.50 14.01 -8.54
N VAL A 216 -7.18 14.30 -9.63
CA VAL A 216 -8.20 13.40 -10.23
C VAL A 216 -7.55 12.10 -10.67
N ALA A 217 -6.41 12.15 -11.38
CA ALA A 217 -5.65 10.96 -11.77
C ALA A 217 -5.18 10.15 -10.56
N LEU A 218 -4.68 10.83 -9.51
CA LEU A 218 -4.29 10.21 -8.24
C LEU A 218 -5.46 9.48 -7.59
N GLY A 219 -6.61 10.12 -7.52
CA GLY A 219 -7.84 9.54 -6.95
C GLY A 219 -8.35 8.35 -7.77
N LEU A 220 -8.34 8.46 -9.09
CA LEU A 220 -8.72 7.38 -9.99
C LEU A 220 -7.83 6.14 -9.80
N PHE A 221 -6.50 6.31 -9.85
CA PHE A 221 -5.57 5.20 -9.66
C PHE A 221 -5.63 4.64 -8.24
N ALA A 222 -5.84 5.48 -7.23
CA ALA A 222 -6.07 5.01 -5.87
C ALA A 222 -7.36 4.19 -5.75
N ALA A 223 -8.45 4.62 -6.38
CA ALA A 223 -9.71 3.88 -6.40
C ALA A 223 -9.57 2.54 -7.13
N LEU A 224 -8.98 2.53 -8.32
CA LEU A 224 -8.74 1.30 -9.09
C LEU A 224 -7.85 0.32 -8.32
N THR A 225 -6.77 0.81 -7.68
CA THR A 225 -5.93 -0.01 -6.79
C THR A 225 -6.77 -0.64 -5.67
N THR A 226 -7.52 0.18 -4.94
CA THR A 226 -8.22 -0.29 -3.73
C THR A 226 -9.42 -1.16 -4.05
N LEU A 227 -10.17 -0.87 -5.12
CA LEU A 227 -11.29 -1.70 -5.55
C LEU A 227 -10.82 -3.06 -6.08
N SER A 228 -9.75 -3.10 -6.90
CA SER A 228 -9.17 -4.36 -7.39
C SER A 228 -8.63 -5.20 -6.23
N GLN A 229 -7.87 -4.59 -5.34
CA GLN A 229 -7.33 -5.20 -4.12
C GLN A 229 -8.45 -5.67 -3.18
N GLY A 230 -9.45 -4.83 -2.94
CA GLY A 230 -10.59 -5.16 -2.09
C GLY A 230 -11.39 -6.34 -2.62
N LYS A 231 -11.59 -6.43 -3.94
CA LYS A 231 -12.22 -7.60 -4.55
C LYS A 231 -11.34 -8.85 -4.41
N ALA A 232 -10.02 -8.72 -4.54
CA ALA A 232 -9.11 -9.84 -4.29
C ALA A 232 -9.19 -10.33 -2.84
N TYR A 233 -9.34 -9.45 -1.85
CA TYR A 233 -9.51 -9.83 -0.44
C TYR A 233 -10.78 -10.64 -0.16
N THR A 234 -11.81 -10.52 -0.98
CA THR A 234 -13.01 -11.38 -0.85
C THR A 234 -12.80 -12.79 -1.38
N LEU A 235 -11.72 -13.02 -2.13
CA LEU A 235 -11.45 -14.29 -2.83
C LEU A 235 -10.31 -15.08 -2.20
N THR A 236 -9.44 -14.44 -1.41
CA THR A 236 -8.28 -15.10 -0.78
C THR A 236 -7.81 -14.36 0.48
N LEU A 237 -6.71 -14.83 1.07
CA LEU A 237 -6.12 -14.24 2.26
C LEU A 237 -5.50 -12.86 1.99
N SER A 238 -5.59 -11.96 2.96
CA SER A 238 -5.06 -10.60 2.84
C SER A 238 -3.56 -10.60 2.57
N SER A 239 -2.82 -11.47 3.26
CA SER A 239 -1.37 -11.61 3.11
C SER A 239 -0.95 -12.07 1.72
N TYR A 240 -1.75 -12.92 1.06
CA TYR A 240 -1.48 -13.39 -0.29
C TYR A 240 -1.63 -12.27 -1.32
N VAL A 241 -2.72 -11.49 -1.21
CA VAL A 241 -2.94 -10.32 -2.07
C VAL A 241 -1.81 -9.30 -1.92
N GLU A 242 -1.44 -8.99 -0.66
CA GLU A 242 -0.35 -8.04 -0.39
C GLU A 242 1.03 -8.54 -0.86
N ALA A 243 1.28 -9.85 -0.79
CA ALA A 243 2.50 -10.44 -1.31
C ALA A 243 2.58 -10.35 -2.85
N VAL A 244 1.49 -10.66 -3.56
CA VAL A 244 1.43 -10.52 -5.03
C VAL A 244 1.57 -9.06 -5.45
N LYS A 245 1.00 -8.12 -4.72
CA LYS A 245 1.14 -6.69 -5.00
C LYS A 245 2.59 -6.18 -4.97
N GLN A 246 3.53 -6.90 -4.35
CA GLN A 246 4.95 -6.54 -4.42
C GLN A 246 5.49 -6.53 -5.86
N VAL A 247 4.81 -7.19 -6.81
CA VAL A 247 5.10 -7.12 -8.25
C VAL A 247 5.07 -5.68 -8.78
N GLU A 248 4.48 -4.73 -8.03
CA GLU A 248 4.57 -3.29 -8.34
C GLU A 248 6.00 -2.83 -8.63
N ILE A 249 7.00 -3.41 -7.95
CA ILE A 249 8.42 -3.08 -8.15
C ILE A 249 8.86 -3.45 -9.56
N LEU A 250 8.43 -4.60 -10.07
CA LEU A 250 8.76 -5.01 -11.43
C LEU A 250 8.10 -4.12 -12.47
N TYR A 251 6.85 -3.71 -12.25
CA TYR A 251 6.19 -2.73 -13.10
C TYR A 251 6.92 -1.37 -13.07
N ALA A 252 7.32 -0.92 -11.89
CA ALA A 252 8.09 0.32 -11.75
C ALA A 252 9.46 0.24 -12.47
N MET A 253 10.15 -0.91 -12.35
CA MET A 253 11.41 -1.17 -13.06
C MET A 253 11.20 -1.21 -14.59
N ALA A 254 10.17 -1.91 -15.08
CA ALA A 254 9.85 -1.97 -16.50
C ALA A 254 9.58 -0.57 -17.07
N ILE A 255 8.79 0.25 -16.36
CA ILE A 255 8.55 1.66 -16.73
C ILE A 255 9.87 2.45 -16.73
N GLY A 256 10.74 2.24 -15.74
CA GLY A 256 12.05 2.88 -15.65
C GLY A 256 12.95 2.56 -16.84
N VAL A 257 12.97 1.32 -17.28
CA VAL A 257 13.74 0.88 -18.46
C VAL A 257 13.20 1.52 -19.73
N VAL A 258 11.89 1.42 -19.94
CA VAL A 258 11.24 1.90 -21.18
C VAL A 258 11.27 3.43 -21.27
N ALA A 259 11.01 4.12 -20.17
CA ALA A 259 10.91 5.57 -20.16
C ALA A 259 12.26 6.30 -19.97
N PHE A 260 13.23 5.67 -19.30
CA PHE A 260 14.46 6.33 -18.85
C PHE A 260 15.75 5.57 -19.24
N GLY A 261 15.68 4.41 -19.91
CA GLY A 261 16.84 3.65 -20.37
C GLY A 261 17.67 3.01 -19.23
N GLU A 262 17.10 2.80 -18.04
CA GLU A 262 17.77 2.32 -16.83
C GLU A 262 18.03 0.80 -16.83
N GLY A 263 18.53 0.23 -17.95
CA GLY A 263 18.72 -1.23 -18.10
C GLY A 263 19.73 -1.85 -17.13
N GLN A 264 20.72 -1.09 -16.66
CA GLN A 264 21.75 -1.59 -15.74
C GLN A 264 21.16 -1.93 -14.35
N ARG A 265 20.22 -1.15 -13.84
CA ARG A 265 19.51 -1.41 -12.57
C ARG A 265 18.72 -2.72 -12.58
N VAL A 266 18.16 -3.11 -13.72
CA VAL A 266 17.40 -4.38 -13.86
C VAL A 266 18.32 -5.58 -13.64
N ARG A 267 19.53 -5.54 -14.18
CA ARG A 267 20.50 -6.63 -14.05
C ARG A 267 20.95 -6.87 -12.61
N GLU A 268 21.15 -5.80 -11.85
CA GLU A 268 21.51 -5.86 -10.42
C GLU A 268 20.37 -6.38 -9.56
N SER A 269 19.13 -6.18 -9.99
CA SER A 269 17.92 -6.56 -9.28
C SER A 269 17.33 -7.90 -9.70
N ALA A 270 17.89 -8.55 -10.74
CA ALA A 270 17.31 -9.75 -11.35
C ALA A 270 17.09 -10.91 -10.35
N LEU A 271 18.06 -11.18 -9.47
CA LEU A 271 17.95 -12.27 -8.50
C LEU A 271 16.77 -12.06 -7.53
N GLY A 272 16.63 -10.85 -6.98
CA GLY A 272 15.51 -10.54 -6.08
C GLY A 272 14.17 -10.61 -6.81
N ALA A 273 14.12 -10.17 -8.07
CA ALA A 273 12.93 -10.28 -8.91
C ALA A 273 12.51 -11.74 -9.13
N VAL A 274 13.47 -12.63 -9.43
CA VAL A 274 13.21 -14.07 -9.60
C VAL A 274 12.69 -14.69 -8.31
N VAL A 275 13.32 -14.43 -7.16
CA VAL A 275 12.88 -14.95 -5.86
C VAL A 275 11.46 -14.47 -5.53
N MET A 276 11.15 -13.20 -5.78
CA MET A 276 9.82 -12.67 -5.58
C MET A 276 8.79 -13.34 -6.49
N LEU A 277 9.09 -13.52 -7.78
CA LEU A 277 8.20 -14.19 -8.72
C LEU A 277 7.98 -15.65 -8.35
N LEU A 278 8.99 -16.37 -7.86
CA LEU A 278 8.82 -17.71 -7.31
C LEU A 278 7.84 -17.71 -6.14
N GLY A 279 7.93 -16.72 -5.24
CA GLY A 279 6.96 -16.54 -4.17
C GLY A 279 5.53 -16.37 -4.70
N VAL A 280 5.35 -15.55 -5.75
CA VAL A 280 4.04 -15.34 -6.39
C VAL A 280 3.51 -16.64 -7.04
N VAL A 281 4.37 -17.41 -7.68
CA VAL A 281 4.00 -18.72 -8.27
C VAL A 281 3.54 -19.69 -7.17
N LEU A 282 4.27 -19.78 -6.05
CA LEU A 282 3.87 -20.61 -4.91
C LEU A 282 2.51 -20.18 -4.35
N LEU A 283 2.25 -18.87 -4.27
CA LEU A 283 0.94 -18.36 -3.83
C LEU A 283 -0.18 -18.74 -4.80
N ALA A 284 0.08 -18.72 -6.11
CA ALA A 284 -0.89 -19.15 -7.12
C ALA A 284 -1.21 -20.64 -7.03
N LEU A 285 -0.24 -21.46 -6.60
CA LEU A 285 -0.41 -22.91 -6.40
C LEU A 285 -1.03 -23.26 -5.03
N ALA A 286 -0.97 -22.34 -4.07
CA ALA A 286 -1.47 -22.53 -2.70
C ALA A 286 -2.99 -22.29 -2.56
N THR A 287 -3.65 -21.80 -3.62
CA THR A 287 -5.08 -21.43 -3.68
C THR A 287 -5.79 -22.19 -4.79
#